data_2726c57d069fd7fab35519b7ad545a56
#
_entry.id   2726c57d069fd7fab35519b7ad545a56
#
_cell.length_a   1.000
_cell.length_b   1.000
_cell.length_c   1.000
_cell.angle_alpha   90.00
_cell.angle_beta   90.00
_cell.angle_gamma   90.00
#
_symmetry.space_group_name_H-M   'P 1'
#
loop_
_entity.id
_entity.type
_entity.pdbx_description
1 polymer ?
#
loop_
_entity_poly.entity_id
_entity_poly.type
_entity_poly.pdbx_seq_one_letter_code
_entity_poly.pdbx_strand_id
1 'polypeptide(L)'
;MNTLKPLFFFFLMIGMMALTACDHPKKNETDSAQATEQHTAAVEKAEVLPYLNMQEAKADYALPFCEKKNCIDVDIQTIKTQDEWLNAWIAKNQANVIQQQIEQNKNLTLQQAINAYVKKSDEWQDKYSKNKAYELHLNTRIASQRNQYVLLQVGVNAQQEDIAVKDRFYFFVADRKLQKSLSVLDVIQKNQQNALNDIIQAHYQQWIEKQSPEVKKQVPKKLYWGQADWFFDGEGIGVHYRANEISKDAPQLDIYLSTEQSKQMLQPDIYQQMF
;
A
#
# COMPACT_ATOMS: atom_id res chain seq x y z
N MET A 1 -11.63 28.15 44.39
CA MET A 1 -10.79 29.09 45.13
C MET A 1 -9.35 28.76 44.86
N ASN A 2 -8.60 29.77 44.43
CA ASN A 2 -7.14 29.87 44.13
C ASN A 2 -6.69 29.28 42.75
N THR A 3 -6.74 30.00 41.69
CA THR A 3 -5.87 31.03 41.05
C THR A 3 -4.38 30.96 41.37
N LEU A 4 -3.56 30.66 40.34
CA LEU A 4 -2.31 31.37 40.10
C LEU A 4 -1.83 31.14 38.65
N LYS A 5 -1.90 32.17 37.83
CA LYS A 5 -0.98 32.59 36.74
C LYS A 5 0.08 33.50 37.40
N PRO A 6 1.12 34.02 36.76
CA PRO A 6 1.76 33.83 35.44
C PRO A 6 3.31 33.80 35.53
N LEU A 7 4.08 33.76 34.47
CA LEU A 7 5.08 34.81 34.13
C LEU A 7 5.70 34.60 32.74
N PHE A 8 5.55 35.64 31.95
CA PHE A 8 6.30 36.01 30.74
C PHE A 8 7.80 36.15 31.06
N PHE A 9 8.66 35.67 30.15
CA PHE A 9 9.99 36.25 29.95
C PHE A 9 10.30 36.38 28.45
N PHE A 10 10.22 37.64 28.01
CA PHE A 10 10.77 38.16 26.75
C PHE A 10 12.28 38.26 26.93
N PHE A 11 13.05 37.72 26.02
CA PHE A 11 14.43 38.14 25.81
C PHE A 11 14.65 38.47 24.34
N LEU A 12 14.70 39.78 24.11
CA LEU A 12 15.14 40.47 22.89
C LEU A 12 16.67 40.60 22.96
N MET A 13 17.40 40.06 22.01
CA MET A 13 18.80 40.45 21.79
C MET A 13 19.03 40.75 20.31
N ILE A 14 19.27 42.04 20.10
CA ILE A 14 19.77 42.69 18.90
C ILE A 14 21.30 42.65 18.93
N GLY A 15 21.94 42.45 17.81
CA GLY A 15 23.39 42.64 17.66
C GLY A 15 23.90 42.03 16.36
N MET A 16 23.98 42.79 15.38
CA MET A 16 25.00 43.65 14.75
C MET A 16 25.75 42.99 13.60
N MET A 17 25.63 43.67 12.47
CA MET A 17 26.38 43.51 11.21
C MET A 17 27.90 43.57 11.40
N ALA A 18 28.61 42.80 10.57
CA ALA A 18 29.91 43.22 10.08
C ALA A 18 30.11 42.77 8.63
N LEU A 19 30.03 43.73 7.73
CA LEU A 19 30.54 43.69 6.37
C LEU A 19 32.06 43.81 6.42
N THR A 20 32.81 42.91 5.79
CA THR A 20 34.17 43.21 5.36
C THR A 20 34.33 42.78 3.92
N ALA A 21 34.41 43.80 3.09
CA ALA A 21 34.92 43.75 1.70
C ALA A 21 36.45 43.98 1.75
N CYS A 22 37.07 43.70 0.58
CA CYS A 22 38.45 44.02 0.17
C CYS A 22 39.39 42.83 0.22
N ASP A 23 40.24 42.54 -0.69
CA ASP A 23 40.77 43.28 -1.85
C ASP A 23 41.64 42.30 -2.67
N HIS A 24 41.77 42.51 -3.98
CA HIS A 24 42.70 41.80 -4.85
C HIS A 24 44.10 42.41 -4.77
N PRO A 25 45.16 41.58 -4.96
CA PRO A 25 46.17 42.00 -5.93
C PRO A 25 46.59 40.93 -6.94
N LYS A 26 47.00 41.43 -8.09
CA LYS A 26 47.41 40.81 -9.31
C LYS A 26 48.82 40.19 -9.26
N LYS A 27 49.00 39.15 -10.13
CA LYS A 27 50.17 38.74 -10.90
C LYS A 27 51.32 37.97 -10.22
N ASN A 28 51.58 36.74 -10.67
CA ASN A 28 52.63 36.46 -11.67
C ASN A 28 52.48 35.02 -12.19
N GLU A 29 52.76 34.88 -13.51
CA GLU A 29 52.85 33.66 -14.28
C GLU A 29 54.06 32.82 -13.86
N THR A 30 53.92 31.48 -13.85
CA THR A 30 54.91 30.55 -14.41
C THR A 30 54.27 29.17 -14.61
N ASP A 31 54.46 28.63 -15.81
CA ASP A 31 54.01 27.34 -16.33
C ASP A 31 54.28 26.14 -15.43
N SER A 32 53.32 25.24 -15.35
CA SER A 32 53.54 23.78 -15.33
C SER A 32 52.23 23.09 -15.68
N ALA A 33 52.15 22.49 -16.81
CA ALA A 33 51.06 21.64 -17.27
C ALA A 33 50.96 20.39 -16.39
N GLN A 34 49.86 20.27 -15.64
CA GLN A 34 49.36 19.01 -15.14
C GLN A 34 47.88 18.92 -15.47
N ALA A 35 47.57 17.96 -16.36
CA ALA A 35 46.20 17.60 -16.71
C ALA A 35 45.46 17.13 -15.47
N THR A 36 44.65 17.99 -14.90
CA THR A 36 43.67 17.60 -13.89
C THR A 36 42.42 17.15 -14.64
N GLU A 37 42.20 15.84 -14.70
CA GLU A 37 40.92 15.29 -15.10
C GLU A 37 39.84 15.86 -14.17
N GLN A 38 39.10 16.80 -14.70
CA GLN A 38 37.85 17.24 -14.06
C GLN A 38 36.85 16.09 -14.19
N HIS A 39 36.77 15.25 -13.16
CA HIS A 39 35.54 14.53 -12.90
C HIS A 39 34.42 15.54 -12.64
N THR A 40 33.73 15.95 -13.69
CA THR A 40 32.41 16.52 -13.58
C THR A 40 31.51 15.42 -13.05
N ALA A 41 31.36 15.32 -11.72
CA ALA A 41 30.26 14.61 -11.11
C ALA A 41 28.98 15.23 -11.70
N ALA A 42 28.34 14.50 -12.59
CA ALA A 42 26.99 14.86 -13.03
C ALA A 42 26.14 14.93 -11.76
N VAL A 43 25.74 16.15 -11.39
CA VAL A 43 24.72 16.33 -10.35
C VAL A 43 23.47 15.69 -10.91
N GLU A 44 23.22 14.46 -10.48
CA GLU A 44 21.98 13.75 -10.78
C GLU A 44 20.85 14.67 -10.28
N LYS A 45 20.13 15.30 -11.20
CA LYS A 45 18.94 16.08 -10.84
C LYS A 45 18.03 15.14 -10.11
N ALA A 46 17.81 15.37 -8.83
CA ALA A 46 16.82 14.66 -8.06
C ALA A 46 15.49 14.76 -8.82
N GLU A 47 15.04 13.65 -9.37
CA GLU A 47 13.81 13.57 -10.12
C GLU A 47 12.66 13.73 -9.12
N VAL A 48 12.13 14.96 -9.03
CA VAL A 48 11.02 15.28 -8.13
C VAL A 48 9.77 14.64 -8.71
N LEU A 49 9.27 13.62 -8.04
CA LEU A 49 7.99 13.00 -8.41
C LEU A 49 6.87 14.03 -8.31
N PRO A 50 5.97 14.07 -9.31
CA PRO A 50 4.84 15.00 -9.28
C PRO A 50 3.94 14.74 -8.07
N TYR A 51 3.37 15.83 -7.54
CA TYR A 51 2.33 15.73 -6.51
C TYR A 51 1.13 14.95 -7.05
N LEU A 52 0.57 14.06 -6.24
CA LEU A 52 -0.47 13.13 -6.72
C LEU A 52 -1.79 13.82 -7.06
N ASN A 53 -2.16 14.90 -6.38
CA ASN A 53 -3.44 15.60 -6.55
C ASN A 53 -4.62 14.61 -6.59
N MET A 54 -4.76 13.84 -5.52
CA MET A 54 -5.72 12.73 -5.41
C MET A 54 -7.17 13.24 -5.43
N GLN A 55 -8.00 12.62 -6.23
CA GLN A 55 -9.43 12.88 -6.32
C GLN A 55 -10.21 11.57 -6.24
N GLU A 56 -11.22 11.53 -5.39
CA GLU A 56 -12.17 10.41 -5.37
C GLU A 56 -12.98 10.41 -6.67
N ALA A 57 -13.20 9.23 -7.22
CA ALA A 57 -13.93 9.04 -8.46
C ALA A 57 -14.62 7.68 -8.49
N LYS A 58 -15.55 7.50 -9.39
CA LYS A 58 -16.01 6.17 -9.80
C LYS A 58 -15.09 5.64 -10.90
N ALA A 59 -14.82 4.33 -10.86
CA ALA A 59 -14.07 3.69 -11.94
C ALA A 59 -14.88 3.74 -13.24
N ASP A 60 -14.17 3.82 -14.35
CA ASP A 60 -14.78 3.81 -15.68
C ASP A 60 -14.92 2.37 -16.16
N TYR A 61 -16.17 1.90 -16.25
CA TYR A 61 -16.53 0.58 -16.75
C TYR A 61 -17.99 0.57 -17.24
N ALA A 62 -18.30 -0.41 -18.09
CA ALA A 62 -19.65 -0.67 -18.56
C ALA A 62 -20.16 -2.01 -18.04
N LEU A 63 -21.40 -2.04 -17.58
CA LEU A 63 -22.13 -3.28 -17.31
C LEU A 63 -22.92 -3.71 -18.54
N PRO A 64 -23.06 -5.01 -18.83
CA PRO A 64 -23.93 -5.49 -19.87
C PRO A 64 -25.39 -5.10 -19.57
N PHE A 65 -26.19 -4.97 -20.62
CA PHE A 65 -27.62 -4.73 -20.45
C PHE A 65 -28.26 -5.90 -19.67
N CYS A 66 -29.00 -5.56 -18.62
CA CYS A 66 -29.66 -6.54 -17.79
C CYS A 66 -31.12 -6.73 -18.23
N GLU A 67 -31.42 -7.91 -18.76
CA GLU A 67 -32.78 -8.31 -19.14
C GLU A 67 -33.53 -9.07 -18.02
N LYS A 68 -32.81 -9.47 -16.97
CA LYS A 68 -33.33 -10.27 -15.84
C LYS A 68 -33.95 -9.37 -14.77
N LYS A 69 -34.83 -9.94 -13.93
CA LYS A 69 -35.42 -9.22 -12.78
C LYS A 69 -34.38 -8.87 -11.70
N ASN A 70 -33.34 -9.67 -11.57
CA ASN A 70 -32.27 -9.49 -10.59
C ASN A 70 -30.98 -9.15 -11.34
N CYS A 71 -30.72 -7.86 -11.46
CA CYS A 71 -29.49 -7.37 -12.07
C CYS A 71 -28.35 -7.40 -11.06
N ILE A 72 -27.14 -7.64 -11.58
CA ILE A 72 -25.91 -7.53 -10.78
C ILE A 72 -25.75 -6.09 -10.28
N ASP A 73 -25.31 -5.94 -9.04
CA ASP A 73 -24.94 -4.65 -8.46
C ASP A 73 -23.43 -4.56 -8.34
N VAL A 74 -22.82 -3.58 -9.04
CA VAL A 74 -21.38 -3.34 -9.02
C VAL A 74 -21.15 -1.84 -8.82
N ASP A 75 -20.46 -1.47 -7.75
CA ASP A 75 -20.00 -0.10 -7.51
C ASP A 75 -18.50 -0.11 -7.15
N ILE A 76 -17.70 0.59 -7.96
CA ILE A 76 -16.25 0.63 -7.80
C ILE A 76 -15.81 2.08 -7.60
N GLN A 77 -15.55 2.43 -6.35
CA GLN A 77 -14.94 3.70 -5.98
C GLN A 77 -13.43 3.61 -6.19
N THR A 78 -12.85 4.63 -6.81
CA THR A 78 -11.42 4.69 -7.14
C THR A 78 -10.82 6.05 -6.81
N ILE A 79 -9.51 6.14 -6.94
CA ILE A 79 -8.74 7.39 -6.84
C ILE A 79 -8.17 7.70 -8.22
N LYS A 80 -8.33 8.95 -8.67
CA LYS A 80 -7.61 9.52 -9.82
C LYS A 80 -6.50 10.42 -9.33
N THR A 81 -5.34 10.35 -9.98
CA THR A 81 -4.17 11.14 -9.68
C THR A 81 -3.62 11.76 -10.97
N GLN A 82 -2.62 12.66 -10.86
CA GLN A 82 -1.86 13.17 -12.01
C GLN A 82 -0.81 12.18 -12.53
N ASP A 83 -0.57 11.08 -11.83
CA ASP A 83 0.39 10.05 -12.19
C ASP A 83 -0.34 8.95 -13.00
N GLU A 84 -0.17 8.96 -14.32
CA GLU A 84 -0.85 8.02 -15.23
C GLU A 84 -0.47 6.56 -14.94
N TRP A 85 0.82 6.31 -14.62
CA TRP A 85 1.25 4.97 -14.25
C TRP A 85 0.55 4.48 -12.99
N LEU A 86 0.45 5.35 -11.96
CA LEU A 86 -0.23 5.02 -10.71
C LEU A 86 -1.72 4.73 -10.95
N ASN A 87 -2.40 5.51 -11.80
CA ASN A 87 -3.79 5.28 -12.15
C ASN A 87 -3.99 3.92 -12.83
N ALA A 88 -3.10 3.55 -13.78
CA ALA A 88 -3.13 2.24 -14.42
C ALA A 88 -2.84 1.10 -13.42
N TRP A 89 -1.91 1.32 -12.49
CA TRP A 89 -1.57 0.37 -11.43
C TRP A 89 -2.74 0.16 -10.44
N ILE A 90 -3.46 1.23 -10.09
CA ILE A 90 -4.68 1.16 -9.25
C ILE A 90 -5.74 0.28 -9.97
N ALA A 91 -6.05 0.59 -11.22
CA ALA A 91 -7.04 -0.17 -12.00
C ALA A 91 -6.66 -1.66 -12.13
N LYS A 92 -5.37 -1.96 -12.31
CA LYS A 92 -4.85 -3.34 -12.34
C LYS A 92 -5.08 -4.06 -11.01
N ASN A 93 -4.82 -3.41 -9.87
CA ASN A 93 -5.04 -4.02 -8.57
C ASN A 93 -6.52 -4.20 -8.25
N GLN A 94 -7.39 -3.26 -8.64
CA GLN A 94 -8.84 -3.46 -8.59
C GLN A 94 -9.28 -4.68 -9.42
N ALA A 95 -8.76 -4.84 -10.65
CA ALA A 95 -9.03 -6.01 -11.48
C ALA A 95 -8.58 -7.32 -10.81
N ASN A 96 -7.40 -7.33 -10.17
CA ASN A 96 -6.90 -8.48 -9.42
C ASN A 96 -7.82 -8.83 -8.23
N VAL A 97 -8.27 -7.83 -7.49
CA VAL A 97 -9.17 -8.02 -6.36
C VAL A 97 -10.51 -8.61 -6.82
N ILE A 98 -11.09 -8.11 -7.91
CA ILE A 98 -12.34 -8.66 -8.49
C ILE A 98 -12.15 -10.12 -8.90
N GLN A 99 -11.05 -10.45 -9.57
CA GLN A 99 -10.75 -11.82 -9.98
C GLN A 99 -10.62 -12.77 -8.78
N GLN A 100 -10.03 -12.31 -7.69
CA GLN A 100 -9.91 -13.11 -6.46
C GLN A 100 -11.28 -13.44 -5.85
N GLN A 101 -12.31 -12.59 -6.04
CA GLN A 101 -13.66 -12.90 -5.56
C GLN A 101 -14.29 -14.11 -6.30
N ILE A 102 -13.81 -14.42 -7.49
CA ILE A 102 -14.30 -15.55 -8.32
C ILE A 102 -13.20 -16.60 -8.56
N GLU A 103 -12.20 -16.64 -7.69
CA GLU A 103 -11.09 -17.61 -7.71
C GLU A 103 -10.34 -17.66 -9.06
N GLN A 104 -10.20 -16.51 -9.71
CA GLN A 104 -9.43 -16.37 -10.95
C GLN A 104 -8.11 -15.63 -10.71
N ASN A 105 -7.09 -16.00 -11.48
CA ASN A 105 -5.80 -15.34 -11.48
C ASN A 105 -5.30 -15.24 -12.93
N LYS A 106 -5.79 -14.22 -13.63
CA LYS A 106 -5.44 -13.93 -15.03
C LYS A 106 -4.95 -12.48 -15.13
N ASN A 107 -4.23 -12.16 -16.19
CA ASN A 107 -3.85 -10.76 -16.46
C ASN A 107 -5.00 -10.05 -17.21
N LEU A 108 -6.07 -9.68 -16.50
CA LEU A 108 -7.24 -9.01 -17.05
C LEU A 108 -7.18 -7.50 -16.80
N THR A 109 -7.75 -6.73 -17.73
CA THR A 109 -8.10 -5.32 -17.49
C THR A 109 -9.27 -5.24 -16.49
N LEU A 110 -9.51 -4.05 -15.92
CA LEU A 110 -10.65 -3.84 -15.01
C LEU A 110 -12.00 -4.24 -15.68
N GLN A 111 -12.24 -3.80 -16.91
CA GLN A 111 -13.44 -4.17 -17.66
C GLN A 111 -13.57 -5.67 -17.89
N GLN A 112 -12.46 -6.35 -18.21
CA GLN A 112 -12.47 -7.81 -18.40
C GLN A 112 -12.73 -8.56 -17.11
N ALA A 113 -12.19 -8.09 -15.99
CA ALA A 113 -12.44 -8.68 -14.66
C ALA A 113 -13.92 -8.52 -14.24
N ILE A 114 -14.50 -7.34 -14.49
CA ILE A 114 -15.94 -7.09 -14.28
C ILE A 114 -16.78 -8.01 -15.15
N ASN A 115 -16.47 -8.14 -16.44
CA ASN A 115 -17.20 -9.03 -17.33
C ASN A 115 -17.13 -10.49 -16.88
N ALA A 116 -15.99 -10.94 -16.37
CA ALA A 116 -15.83 -12.28 -15.79
C ALA A 116 -16.69 -12.46 -14.53
N TYR A 117 -16.75 -11.44 -13.67
CA TYR A 117 -17.58 -11.42 -12.48
C TYR A 117 -19.08 -11.47 -12.81
N VAL A 118 -19.53 -10.68 -13.79
CA VAL A 118 -20.91 -10.69 -14.31
C VAL A 118 -21.26 -12.07 -14.84
N LYS A 119 -20.40 -12.64 -15.69
CA LYS A 119 -20.61 -13.98 -16.24
C LYS A 119 -20.78 -15.04 -15.14
N LYS A 120 -19.98 -14.96 -14.06
CA LYS A 120 -20.09 -15.89 -12.94
C LYS A 120 -21.41 -15.74 -12.19
N SER A 121 -21.89 -14.50 -12.03
CA SER A 121 -23.20 -14.19 -11.47
C SER A 121 -24.34 -14.75 -12.31
N ASP A 122 -24.27 -14.61 -13.64
CA ASP A 122 -25.27 -15.15 -14.55
C ASP A 122 -25.33 -16.68 -14.52
N GLU A 123 -24.16 -17.33 -14.55
CA GLU A 123 -24.05 -18.79 -14.40
C GLU A 123 -24.65 -19.31 -13.07
N TRP A 124 -24.53 -18.50 -12.00
CA TRP A 124 -25.14 -18.81 -10.71
C TRP A 124 -26.68 -18.67 -10.76
N GLN A 125 -27.19 -17.60 -11.33
CA GLN A 125 -28.63 -17.36 -11.48
C GLN A 125 -29.32 -18.40 -12.37
N ASP A 126 -28.62 -18.92 -13.38
CA ASP A 126 -29.16 -19.91 -14.32
C ASP A 126 -29.30 -21.32 -13.68
N LYS A 127 -28.60 -21.61 -12.56
CA LYS A 127 -28.73 -22.89 -11.85
C LYS A 127 -30.09 -23.08 -11.21
N TYR A 128 -30.63 -22.01 -10.57
CA TYR A 128 -31.93 -22.06 -9.88
C TYR A 128 -32.61 -20.71 -9.95
N SER A 129 -33.92 -20.71 -10.20
CA SER A 129 -34.74 -19.47 -10.35
C SER A 129 -34.77 -18.55 -9.11
N LYS A 130 -34.44 -19.09 -7.91
CA LYS A 130 -34.38 -18.34 -6.65
C LYS A 130 -33.02 -17.67 -6.40
N ASN A 131 -32.01 -18.02 -7.18
CA ASN A 131 -30.66 -17.47 -6.99
C ASN A 131 -30.66 -15.97 -7.34
N LYS A 132 -30.08 -15.15 -6.48
CA LYS A 132 -29.91 -13.73 -6.69
C LYS A 132 -28.63 -13.46 -7.48
N ALA A 133 -28.61 -12.33 -8.19
CA ALA A 133 -27.40 -11.81 -8.76
C ALA A 133 -26.36 -11.49 -7.67
N TYR A 134 -25.10 -11.49 -8.07
CA TYR A 134 -24.02 -11.07 -7.19
C TYR A 134 -24.07 -9.55 -6.92
N GLU A 135 -23.48 -9.14 -5.80
CA GLU A 135 -23.23 -7.75 -5.43
C GLU A 135 -21.73 -7.57 -5.20
N LEU A 136 -21.16 -6.45 -5.67
CA LEU A 136 -19.74 -6.14 -5.51
C LEU A 136 -19.53 -4.64 -5.32
N HIS A 137 -19.03 -4.27 -4.16
CA HIS A 137 -18.66 -2.89 -3.85
C HIS A 137 -17.17 -2.83 -3.49
N LEU A 138 -16.40 -2.06 -4.25
CA LEU A 138 -15.00 -1.77 -3.97
C LEU A 138 -14.85 -0.32 -3.52
N ASN A 139 -14.11 -0.13 -2.44
CA ASN A 139 -13.66 1.18 -1.99
C ASN A 139 -12.14 1.22 -2.04
N THR A 140 -11.58 2.14 -2.82
CA THR A 140 -10.14 2.25 -3.06
C THR A 140 -9.62 3.57 -2.55
N ARG A 141 -8.54 3.52 -1.77
CA ARG A 141 -7.87 4.73 -1.28
C ARG A 141 -6.34 4.58 -1.23
N ILE A 142 -5.63 5.68 -1.32
CA ILE A 142 -4.23 5.75 -0.92
C ILE A 142 -4.21 5.86 0.61
N ALA A 143 -3.79 4.80 1.27
CA ALA A 143 -3.79 4.72 2.74
C ALA A 143 -2.56 5.40 3.36
N SER A 144 -1.41 5.36 2.66
CA SER A 144 -0.18 6.03 3.08
C SER A 144 0.69 6.39 1.87
N GLN A 145 1.50 7.42 2.02
CA GLN A 145 2.52 7.83 1.06
C GLN A 145 3.78 8.27 1.80
N ARG A 146 4.93 7.77 1.36
CA ARG A 146 6.26 8.18 1.84
C ARG A 146 7.21 8.28 0.65
N ASN A 147 7.67 9.49 0.35
CA ASN A 147 8.50 9.75 -0.82
C ASN A 147 7.90 9.13 -2.09
N GLN A 148 8.62 8.19 -2.74
CA GLN A 148 8.14 7.46 -3.92
C GLN A 148 7.19 6.30 -3.61
N TYR A 149 7.07 5.88 -2.35
CA TYR A 149 6.25 4.73 -1.97
C TYR A 149 4.81 5.13 -1.70
N VAL A 150 3.90 4.34 -2.23
CA VAL A 150 2.45 4.51 -2.07
C VAL A 150 1.84 3.20 -1.58
N LEU A 151 1.02 3.27 -0.54
CA LEU A 151 0.18 2.19 -0.06
C LEU A 151 -1.25 2.38 -0.58
N LEU A 152 -1.69 1.46 -1.42
CA LEU A 152 -3.07 1.35 -1.87
C LEU A 152 -3.82 0.37 -0.97
N GLN A 153 -5.00 0.77 -0.51
CA GLN A 153 -5.95 -0.10 0.15
C GLN A 153 -7.21 -0.25 -0.72
N VAL A 154 -7.62 -1.49 -0.96
CA VAL A 154 -8.88 -1.83 -1.63
C VAL A 154 -9.75 -2.60 -0.65
N GLY A 155 -10.83 -2.00 -0.21
CA GLY A 155 -11.86 -2.63 0.62
C GLY A 155 -12.93 -3.27 -0.27
N VAL A 156 -13.38 -4.46 0.12
CA VAL A 156 -14.39 -5.24 -0.60
C VAL A 156 -15.56 -5.57 0.30
N ASN A 157 -16.75 -5.26 -0.18
CA ASN A 157 -18.02 -5.81 0.28
C ASN A 157 -18.67 -6.54 -0.90
N ALA A 158 -19.01 -7.80 -0.74
CA ALA A 158 -19.57 -8.60 -1.81
C ALA A 158 -20.60 -9.61 -1.26
N GLN A 159 -21.61 -9.90 -2.07
CA GLN A 159 -22.52 -11.02 -1.87
C GLN A 159 -22.44 -11.93 -3.09
N GLN A 160 -22.06 -13.17 -2.87
CA GLN A 160 -21.88 -14.17 -3.92
C GLN A 160 -22.47 -15.50 -3.44
N GLU A 161 -23.36 -16.10 -4.20
CA GLU A 161 -24.01 -17.34 -3.78
C GLU A 161 -24.58 -17.20 -2.36
N ASP A 162 -24.14 -18.04 -1.44
CA ASP A 162 -24.53 -17.98 -0.03
C ASP A 162 -23.43 -17.34 0.85
N ILE A 163 -22.42 -16.68 0.24
CA ILE A 163 -21.29 -16.11 0.94
C ILE A 163 -21.37 -14.58 0.92
N ALA A 164 -21.41 -13.98 2.11
CA ALA A 164 -21.26 -12.55 2.29
C ALA A 164 -19.80 -12.23 2.72
N VAL A 165 -19.15 -11.37 1.97
CA VAL A 165 -17.84 -10.80 2.32
C VAL A 165 -18.08 -9.38 2.78
N LYS A 166 -17.61 -9.03 3.99
CA LYS A 166 -17.70 -7.67 4.54
C LYS A 166 -16.33 -7.21 5.00
N ASP A 167 -16.02 -5.96 4.67
CA ASP A 167 -14.81 -5.27 5.15
C ASP A 167 -13.52 -6.08 4.95
N ARG A 168 -13.41 -6.79 3.79
CA ARG A 168 -12.19 -7.47 3.43
C ARG A 168 -11.25 -6.49 2.75
N PHE A 169 -10.07 -6.30 3.32
CA PHE A 169 -9.08 -5.36 2.83
C PHE A 169 -7.94 -6.07 2.10
N TYR A 170 -7.44 -5.41 1.06
CA TYR A 170 -6.27 -5.78 0.27
C TYR A 170 -5.31 -4.61 0.28
N PHE A 171 -4.03 -4.89 0.48
CA PHE A 171 -2.98 -3.88 0.50
C PHE A 171 -1.97 -4.12 -0.60
N PHE A 172 -1.63 -3.06 -1.32
CA PHE A 172 -0.64 -3.09 -2.38
C PHE A 172 0.32 -1.93 -2.20
N VAL A 173 1.61 -2.20 -2.33
CA VAL A 173 2.64 -1.15 -2.25
C VAL A 173 3.31 -0.98 -3.59
N ALA A 174 3.51 0.26 -3.98
CA ALA A 174 4.21 0.65 -5.21
C ALA A 174 5.40 1.54 -4.89
N ASP A 175 6.47 1.35 -5.65
CA ASP A 175 7.52 2.34 -5.88
C ASP A 175 7.20 3.10 -7.17
N ARG A 176 6.81 4.36 -7.06
CA ARG A 176 6.44 5.23 -8.19
C ARG A 176 7.64 5.59 -9.06
N LYS A 177 8.82 5.74 -8.46
CA LYS A 177 10.05 6.07 -9.19
C LYS A 177 10.48 4.91 -10.09
N LEU A 178 10.39 3.68 -9.58
CA LEU A 178 10.69 2.48 -10.35
C LEU A 178 9.50 1.96 -11.15
N GLN A 179 8.31 2.54 -10.98
CA GLN A 179 7.05 2.07 -11.57
C GLN A 179 6.82 0.57 -11.33
N LYS A 180 6.98 0.14 -10.09
CA LYS A 180 6.98 -1.28 -9.70
C LYS A 180 6.08 -1.52 -8.48
N SER A 181 5.30 -2.62 -8.51
CA SER A 181 4.70 -3.20 -7.30
C SER A 181 5.80 -3.82 -6.44
N LEU A 182 5.68 -3.67 -5.12
CA LEU A 182 6.60 -4.24 -4.15
C LEU A 182 5.88 -5.27 -3.29
N SER A 183 6.36 -6.51 -3.32
CA SER A 183 5.98 -7.53 -2.35
C SER A 183 6.79 -7.38 -1.06
N VAL A 184 6.35 -8.03 0.02
CA VAL A 184 7.11 -8.07 1.28
C VAL A 184 8.51 -8.68 1.06
N LEU A 185 8.67 -9.60 0.12
CA LEU A 185 9.95 -10.20 -0.24
C LEU A 185 10.92 -9.21 -0.92
N ASP A 186 10.38 -8.21 -1.62
CA ASP A 186 11.20 -7.17 -2.27
C ASP A 186 11.82 -6.20 -1.26
N VAL A 187 11.24 -6.05 -0.07
CA VAL A 187 11.61 -5.00 0.88
C VAL A 187 12.34 -5.51 2.12
N ILE A 188 12.18 -6.79 2.47
CA ILE A 188 12.85 -7.39 3.65
C ILE A 188 14.28 -7.82 3.31
N GLN A 189 15.23 -7.53 4.19
CA GLN A 189 16.60 -8.02 4.09
C GLN A 189 16.64 -9.56 4.11
N LYS A 190 17.41 -10.17 3.22
CA LYS A 190 17.50 -11.64 3.11
C LYS A 190 17.92 -12.32 4.43
N ASN A 191 18.84 -11.70 5.17
CA ASN A 191 19.32 -12.20 6.46
C ASN A 191 18.31 -12.00 7.60
N GLN A 192 17.26 -11.22 7.42
CA GLN A 192 16.22 -10.95 8.42
C GLN A 192 14.92 -11.77 8.20
N GLN A 193 14.83 -12.53 7.13
CA GLN A 193 13.63 -13.30 6.79
C GLN A 193 13.23 -14.31 7.89
N ASN A 194 14.22 -14.97 8.52
CA ASN A 194 13.95 -15.88 9.64
C ASN A 194 13.44 -15.13 10.87
N ALA A 195 14.05 -14.00 11.22
CA ALA A 195 13.61 -13.18 12.33
C ALA A 195 12.18 -12.63 12.12
N LEU A 196 11.85 -12.18 10.91
CA LEU A 196 10.49 -11.80 10.55
C LEU A 196 9.51 -12.95 10.69
N ASN A 197 9.88 -14.15 10.19
CA ASN A 197 9.06 -15.35 10.34
C ASN A 197 8.76 -15.64 11.82
N ASP A 198 9.77 -15.57 12.69
CA ASP A 198 9.59 -15.85 14.11
C ASP A 198 8.66 -14.84 14.79
N ILE A 199 8.75 -13.56 14.44
CA ILE A 199 7.83 -12.52 14.90
C ILE A 199 6.40 -12.88 14.47
N ILE A 200 6.21 -13.20 13.19
CA ILE A 200 4.88 -13.53 12.64
C ILE A 200 4.31 -14.78 13.32
N GLN A 201 5.11 -15.84 13.49
CA GLN A 201 4.63 -17.05 14.16
C GLN A 201 4.25 -16.78 15.63
N ALA A 202 5.00 -15.94 16.35
CA ALA A 202 4.67 -15.57 17.72
C ALA A 202 3.33 -14.83 17.82
N HIS A 203 3.10 -13.83 16.97
CA HIS A 203 1.82 -13.12 16.90
C HIS A 203 0.67 -14.03 16.46
N TYR A 204 0.93 -14.93 15.52
CA TYR A 204 -0.05 -15.89 15.05
C TYR A 204 -0.51 -16.84 16.16
N GLN A 205 0.40 -17.36 16.98
CA GLN A 205 0.03 -18.19 18.13
C GLN A 205 -0.86 -17.42 19.12
N GLN A 206 -0.52 -16.18 19.45
CA GLN A 206 -1.35 -15.33 20.29
C GLN A 206 -2.75 -15.06 19.67
N TRP A 207 -2.82 -14.90 18.35
CA TRP A 207 -4.06 -14.75 17.62
C TRP A 207 -4.90 -16.03 17.69
N ILE A 208 -4.30 -17.23 17.48
CA ILE A 208 -4.98 -18.54 17.60
C ILE A 208 -5.60 -18.67 19.01
N GLU A 209 -4.90 -18.31 20.06
CA GLU A 209 -5.40 -18.45 21.44
C GLU A 209 -6.72 -17.70 21.66
N LYS A 210 -6.95 -16.63 20.94
CA LYS A 210 -8.17 -15.81 21.03
C LYS A 210 -9.33 -16.30 20.14
N GLN A 211 -9.09 -17.29 19.26
CA GLN A 211 -10.12 -17.78 18.35
C GLN A 211 -11.08 -18.80 18.99
N SER A 212 -12.23 -18.98 18.34
CA SER A 212 -13.17 -20.04 18.74
C SER A 212 -12.60 -21.43 18.56
N PRO A 213 -13.10 -22.45 19.26
CA PRO A 213 -12.66 -23.84 19.10
C PRO A 213 -12.78 -24.36 17.65
N GLU A 214 -13.79 -23.87 16.92
CA GLU A 214 -14.06 -24.23 15.53
C GLU A 214 -12.95 -23.70 14.62
N VAL A 215 -12.60 -22.42 14.75
CA VAL A 215 -11.51 -21.77 14.00
C VAL A 215 -10.17 -22.44 14.34
N LYS A 216 -9.88 -22.68 15.63
CA LYS A 216 -8.63 -23.35 16.07
C LYS A 216 -8.38 -24.70 15.42
N LYS A 217 -9.44 -25.45 15.10
CA LYS A 217 -9.32 -26.76 14.43
C LYS A 217 -8.99 -26.65 12.95
N GLN A 218 -9.29 -25.51 12.31
CA GLN A 218 -9.18 -25.35 10.86
C GLN A 218 -7.93 -24.57 10.44
N VAL A 219 -7.31 -23.82 11.35
CA VAL A 219 -6.15 -22.98 11.03
C VAL A 219 -4.88 -23.83 10.83
N PRO A 220 -3.99 -23.44 9.91
CA PRO A 220 -2.71 -24.11 9.70
C PRO A 220 -1.80 -23.98 10.94
N LYS A 221 -0.86 -24.91 11.09
CA LYS A 221 0.10 -24.84 12.21
C LYS A 221 1.06 -23.66 12.13
N LYS A 222 1.33 -23.15 10.93
CA LYS A 222 2.23 -22.02 10.65
C LYS A 222 1.69 -21.18 9.49
N LEU A 223 1.91 -19.89 9.53
CA LEU A 223 1.62 -18.99 8.42
C LEU A 223 2.86 -18.82 7.53
N TYR A 224 2.63 -18.64 6.24
CA TYR A 224 3.66 -18.26 5.29
C TYR A 224 3.59 -16.75 5.04
N TRP A 225 4.54 -16.00 5.57
CA TRP A 225 4.54 -14.54 5.51
C TRP A 225 4.80 -13.97 4.10
N GLY A 226 5.46 -14.71 3.21
CA GLY A 226 5.73 -14.24 1.85
C GLY A 226 4.50 -14.11 0.96
N GLN A 227 3.33 -14.60 1.41
CA GLN A 227 2.03 -14.45 0.74
C GLN A 227 1.15 -13.37 1.39
N ALA A 228 1.54 -12.86 2.55
CA ALA A 228 0.79 -11.81 3.21
C ALA A 228 0.85 -10.50 2.40
N ASP A 229 -0.24 -9.75 2.39
CA ASP A 229 -0.17 -8.35 2.02
C ASP A 229 0.70 -7.63 3.05
N TRP A 230 1.42 -6.60 2.63
CA TRP A 230 2.15 -5.78 3.56
C TRP A 230 1.73 -4.32 3.43
N PHE A 231 1.91 -3.57 4.49
CA PHE A 231 1.54 -2.17 4.55
C PHE A 231 2.57 -1.38 5.38
N PHE A 232 2.51 -0.06 5.26
CA PHE A 232 3.32 0.86 6.05
C PHE A 232 2.51 2.09 6.44
N ASP A 233 2.89 2.71 7.56
CA ASP A 233 2.33 3.97 8.02
C ASP A 233 3.42 4.91 8.54
N GLY A 234 3.11 5.79 9.51
CA GLY A 234 4.07 6.70 10.12
C GLY A 234 4.97 6.06 11.18
N GLU A 235 4.63 4.88 11.65
CA GLU A 235 5.27 4.23 12.79
C GLU A 235 6.10 3.01 12.40
N GLY A 236 5.77 2.35 11.29
CA GLY A 236 6.48 1.15 10.84
C GLY A 236 5.82 0.45 9.69
N ILE A 237 6.15 -0.84 9.53
CA ILE A 237 5.52 -1.74 8.58
C ILE A 237 4.67 -2.79 9.28
N GLY A 238 3.75 -3.36 8.56
CA GLY A 238 2.98 -4.51 9.02
C GLY A 238 2.71 -5.51 7.90
N VAL A 239 2.25 -6.69 8.29
CA VAL A 239 1.73 -7.72 7.39
C VAL A 239 0.27 -7.99 7.70
N HIS A 240 -0.51 -8.24 6.67
CA HIS A 240 -1.95 -8.41 6.72
C HIS A 240 -2.36 -9.74 6.11
N TYR A 241 -3.12 -10.51 6.86
CA TYR A 241 -3.83 -11.68 6.41
C TYR A 241 -5.33 -11.37 6.44
N ARG A 242 -5.97 -11.47 5.30
CA ARG A 242 -7.38 -11.09 5.12
C ARG A 242 -8.35 -12.00 5.88
N ALA A 243 -9.52 -11.48 6.19
CA ALA A 243 -10.62 -12.31 6.70
C ALA A 243 -10.89 -13.49 5.74
N ASN A 244 -11.12 -14.67 6.30
CA ASN A 244 -11.32 -15.95 5.59
C ASN A 244 -10.12 -16.44 4.74
N GLU A 245 -8.93 -15.86 4.91
CA GLU A 245 -7.71 -16.30 4.21
C GLU A 245 -6.97 -17.39 4.98
N ILE A 246 -6.83 -17.24 6.29
CA ILE A 246 -6.15 -18.21 7.15
C ILE A 246 -6.96 -19.50 7.26
N SER A 247 -8.27 -19.36 7.42
CA SER A 247 -9.25 -20.44 7.33
C SER A 247 -10.66 -19.87 7.09
N LYS A 248 -11.61 -20.73 6.73
CA LYS A 248 -13.01 -20.31 6.62
C LYS A 248 -13.49 -19.73 7.97
N ASP A 249 -14.18 -18.63 7.91
CA ASP A 249 -14.73 -17.89 9.06
C ASP A 249 -13.69 -17.31 10.03
N ALA A 250 -12.39 -17.37 9.69
CA ALA A 250 -11.35 -16.73 10.47
C ALA A 250 -11.36 -15.21 10.25
N PRO A 251 -11.26 -14.40 11.33
CA PRO A 251 -11.08 -12.96 11.20
C PRO A 251 -9.72 -12.64 10.60
N GLN A 252 -9.55 -11.41 10.13
CA GLN A 252 -8.25 -10.91 9.68
C GLN A 252 -7.20 -10.95 10.81
N LEU A 253 -5.95 -10.97 10.41
CA LEU A 253 -4.80 -10.84 11.30
C LEU A 253 -3.86 -9.76 10.78
N ASP A 254 -3.69 -8.70 11.58
CA ASP A 254 -2.72 -7.63 11.34
C ASP A 254 -1.57 -7.77 12.34
N ILE A 255 -0.34 -7.79 11.83
CA ILE A 255 0.88 -7.87 12.63
C ILE A 255 1.72 -6.65 12.33
N TYR A 256 1.83 -5.75 13.30
CA TYR A 256 2.63 -4.54 13.23
C TYR A 256 4.04 -4.80 13.77
N LEU A 257 5.02 -4.28 13.05
CA LEU A 257 6.40 -4.20 13.51
C LEU A 257 6.64 -2.79 14.05
N SER A 258 7.25 -2.70 15.23
CA SER A 258 7.66 -1.40 15.76
C SER A 258 8.64 -0.70 14.82
N THR A 259 8.85 0.60 15.01
CA THR A 259 9.85 1.38 14.24
C THR A 259 11.22 0.72 14.28
N GLU A 260 11.64 0.24 15.47
CA GLU A 260 12.92 -0.47 15.67
C GLU A 260 12.99 -1.78 14.87
N GLN A 261 11.93 -2.60 14.95
CA GLN A 261 11.83 -3.84 14.17
C GLN A 261 11.78 -3.56 12.68
N SER A 262 11.01 -2.55 12.25
CA SER A 262 10.95 -2.13 10.84
C SER A 262 12.33 -1.74 10.31
N LYS A 263 13.12 -0.98 11.09
CA LYS A 263 14.49 -0.60 10.75
C LYS A 263 15.42 -1.81 10.61
N GLN A 264 15.26 -2.82 11.46
CA GLN A 264 16.07 -4.04 11.40
C GLN A 264 15.68 -4.94 10.23
N MET A 265 14.38 -4.98 9.87
CA MET A 265 13.84 -5.91 8.86
C MET A 265 13.98 -5.38 7.44
N LEU A 266 13.71 -4.08 7.23
CA LEU A 266 13.73 -3.49 5.90
C LEU A 266 15.15 -3.34 5.35
N GLN A 267 15.27 -3.39 4.01
CA GLN A 267 16.49 -2.97 3.34
C GLN A 267 16.80 -1.52 3.73
N PRO A 268 18.08 -1.17 4.04
CA PRO A 268 18.44 0.14 4.57
C PRO A 268 17.97 1.31 3.70
N ASP A 269 18.12 1.19 2.37
CA ASP A 269 17.71 2.22 1.42
C ASP A 269 16.19 2.45 1.44
N ILE A 270 15.41 1.37 1.56
CA ILE A 270 13.95 1.45 1.66
C ILE A 270 13.54 2.09 2.99
N TYR A 271 14.16 1.68 4.09
CA TYR A 271 13.88 2.27 5.39
C TYR A 271 14.14 3.77 5.41
N GLN A 272 15.30 4.22 4.91
CA GLN A 272 15.66 5.64 4.86
C GLN A 272 14.72 6.48 3.99
N GLN A 273 14.09 5.86 2.99
CA GLN A 273 13.13 6.55 2.12
C GLN A 273 11.70 6.56 2.68
N MET A 274 11.38 5.63 3.57
CA MET A 274 10.04 5.52 4.15
C MET A 274 9.89 6.24 5.49
N PHE A 275 10.98 6.30 6.28
CA PHE A 275 11.00 6.80 7.65
C PHE A 275 12.15 7.76 7.89
#